data_1537bbe831ebe0955416d3fda3132257
#
_entry.id   1537bbe831ebe0955416d3fda3132257
#
_cell.length_a   1.000
_cell.length_b   1.000
_cell.length_c   1.000
_cell.angle_alpha   90.00
_cell.angle_beta   90.00
_cell.angle_gamma   90.00
#
_symmetry.space_group_name_H-M   'P 1'
#
loop_
_entity.id
_entity.type
_entity.pdbx_description
1 polymer ?
#
loop_
_entity_poly.entity_id
_entity_poly.type
_entity_poly.pdbx_seq_one_letter_code
_entity_poly.pdbx_strand_id
1 'polypeptide(L)'
;MWGDLDYLFVDMPPGTGDVPLTVFQSLPVDGVVIVTSPQDLVQMIVKKAYGMAKQMNIPVLGIVENYSYVKCPDCGKEIKVFGESHIDEIAADLSVPVLGKMPLDPAIAQMVEEEKFSEAENPYLEGFEL
;
A
#
# COMPACT_ATOMS: atom_id res chain seq x y z
N MET A 1 18.48 14.12 14.88
CA MET A 1 17.62 15.15 14.28
C MET A 1 17.55 14.88 12.78
N TRP A 2 16.36 14.88 12.21
CA TRP A 2 16.12 14.48 10.81
C TRP A 2 16.54 15.55 9.77
N GLY A 3 16.81 16.79 10.19
CA GLY A 3 17.10 17.92 9.28
C GLY A 3 15.85 18.42 8.55
N ASP A 4 16.05 19.13 7.44
CA ASP A 4 14.96 19.53 6.55
C ASP A 4 14.65 18.36 5.61
N LEU A 5 13.42 17.84 5.71
CA LEU A 5 12.91 16.73 4.90
C LEU A 5 11.71 17.21 4.10
N ASP A 6 11.63 16.84 2.81
CA ASP A 6 10.44 17.05 2.00
C ASP A 6 9.35 16.05 2.39
N TYR A 7 9.73 14.79 2.66
CA TYR A 7 8.81 13.72 3.02
C TYR A 7 9.38 12.85 4.15
N LEU A 8 8.50 12.38 5.03
CA LEU A 8 8.78 11.36 6.03
C LEU A 8 7.77 10.22 5.90
N PHE A 9 8.24 9.06 5.52
CA PHE A 9 7.43 7.84 5.46
C PHE A 9 7.55 7.05 6.76
N VAL A 10 6.42 6.66 7.31
CA VAL A 10 6.36 5.82 8.51
C VAL A 10 5.74 4.49 8.13
N ASP A 11 6.57 3.44 8.10
CA ASP A 11 6.10 2.06 7.92
C ASP A 11 5.53 1.55 9.23
N MET A 12 4.24 1.21 9.20
CA MET A 12 3.48 0.86 10.40
C MET A 12 3.28 -0.65 10.50
N PRO A 13 3.25 -1.21 11.71
CA PRO A 13 2.93 -2.62 11.89
C PRO A 13 1.51 -2.93 11.39
N PRO A 14 1.22 -4.18 11.00
CA PRO A 14 -0.08 -4.56 10.51
C PRO A 14 -1.17 -4.41 11.57
N GLY A 15 -2.38 -4.11 11.11
CA GLY A 15 -3.57 -4.04 11.94
C GLY A 15 -3.95 -2.64 12.39
N THR A 16 -4.93 -2.59 13.29
CA THR A 16 -5.55 -1.37 13.82
C THR A 16 -5.41 -1.29 15.35
N GLY A 17 -4.30 -1.79 15.88
CA GLY A 17 -4.02 -1.81 17.32
C GLY A 17 -3.47 -0.49 17.88
N ASP A 18 -2.85 -0.57 19.04
CA ASP A 18 -2.39 0.60 19.79
C ASP A 18 -1.26 1.38 19.12
N VAL A 19 -0.40 0.70 18.33
CA VAL A 19 0.76 1.35 17.69
C VAL A 19 0.32 2.34 16.59
N PRO A 20 -0.56 1.99 15.65
CA PRO A 20 -1.13 2.98 14.71
C PRO A 20 -1.80 4.15 15.41
N LEU A 21 -2.57 3.91 16.46
CA LEU A 21 -3.20 4.98 17.23
C LEU A 21 -2.18 5.93 17.86
N THR A 22 -1.10 5.36 18.44
CA THR A 22 -0.02 6.15 19.04
C THR A 22 0.68 7.02 17.99
N VAL A 23 0.97 6.48 16.81
CA VAL A 23 1.57 7.25 15.70
C VAL A 23 0.66 8.40 15.30
N PHE A 24 -0.62 8.14 15.07
CA PHE A 24 -1.59 9.15 14.65
C PHE A 24 -1.83 10.24 15.70
N GLN A 25 -1.66 9.92 16.98
CA GLN A 25 -1.79 10.90 18.08
C GLN A 25 -0.51 11.68 18.33
N SER A 26 0.64 11.14 17.98
CA SER A 26 1.95 11.69 18.34
C SER A 26 2.65 12.41 17.19
N LEU A 27 2.30 12.09 15.95
CA LEU A 27 2.90 12.67 14.76
C LEU A 27 1.87 13.47 13.95
N PRO A 28 2.28 14.61 13.38
CA PRO A 28 1.44 15.37 12.43
C PRO A 28 1.41 14.63 11.08
N VAL A 29 0.55 13.62 10.97
CA VAL A 29 0.42 12.82 9.76
C VAL A 29 -0.46 13.54 8.75
N ASP A 30 0.06 13.84 7.57
CA ASP A 30 -0.66 14.53 6.49
C ASP A 30 -1.62 13.59 5.75
N GLY A 31 -1.32 12.29 5.71
CA GLY A 31 -2.18 11.29 5.09
C GLY A 31 -1.67 9.88 5.26
N VAL A 32 -2.49 8.91 4.92
CA VAL A 32 -2.14 7.49 4.95
C VAL A 32 -2.39 6.84 3.59
N VAL A 33 -1.50 5.92 3.23
CA VAL A 33 -1.68 4.98 2.13
C VAL A 33 -1.94 3.60 2.73
N ILE A 34 -3.03 2.97 2.34
CA ILE A 34 -3.37 1.62 2.79
C ILE A 34 -2.77 0.62 1.81
N VAL A 35 -1.85 -0.22 2.30
CA VAL A 35 -1.27 -1.31 1.50
C VAL A 35 -2.00 -2.61 1.82
N THR A 36 -2.39 -3.32 0.80
CA THR A 36 -3.22 -4.52 0.89
C THR A 36 -2.78 -5.61 -0.10
N SER A 37 -3.46 -6.75 -0.09
CA SER A 37 -3.28 -7.86 -1.04
C SER A 37 -4.64 -8.40 -1.49
N PRO A 38 -4.75 -9.19 -2.59
CA PRO A 38 -6.04 -9.60 -3.16
C PRO A 38 -6.86 -10.61 -2.34
N GLN A 39 -6.41 -11.00 -1.16
CA GLN A 39 -7.07 -12.02 -0.34
C GLN A 39 -8.36 -11.48 0.30
N ASP A 40 -9.43 -12.27 0.35
CA ASP A 40 -10.76 -11.88 0.85
C ASP A 40 -10.77 -11.34 2.29
N LEU A 41 -9.96 -11.92 3.19
CA LEU A 41 -9.85 -11.45 4.57
C LEU A 41 -9.30 -10.04 4.70
N VAL A 42 -8.58 -9.58 3.69
CA VAL A 42 -7.93 -8.26 3.68
C VAL A 42 -8.94 -7.14 3.46
N GLN A 43 -10.05 -7.39 2.78
CA GLN A 43 -11.12 -6.40 2.58
C GLN A 43 -11.62 -5.81 3.91
N MET A 44 -11.81 -6.67 4.91
CA MET A 44 -12.23 -6.22 6.25
C MET A 44 -11.14 -5.38 6.92
N ILE A 45 -9.87 -5.71 6.70
CA ILE A 45 -8.73 -4.97 7.26
C ILE A 45 -8.64 -3.58 6.63
N VAL A 46 -8.82 -3.46 5.31
CA VAL A 46 -8.86 -2.18 4.60
C VAL A 46 -9.97 -1.28 5.15
N LYS A 47 -11.20 -1.81 5.30
CA LYS A 47 -12.32 -1.05 5.86
C LYS A 47 -12.07 -0.60 7.30
N LYS A 48 -11.43 -1.42 8.12
CA LYS A 48 -11.05 -1.06 9.49
C LYS A 48 -9.98 0.03 9.52
N ALA A 49 -8.93 -0.09 8.70
CA ALA A 49 -7.86 0.91 8.61
C ALA A 49 -8.42 2.27 8.13
N TYR A 50 -9.27 2.25 7.12
CA TYR A 50 -9.99 3.44 6.66
C TYR A 50 -10.84 4.07 7.75
N GLY A 51 -11.63 3.26 8.47
CA GLY A 51 -12.48 3.72 9.57
C GLY A 51 -11.66 4.38 10.68
N MET A 52 -10.50 3.81 11.02
CA MET A 52 -9.60 4.37 12.03
C MET A 52 -9.01 5.70 11.57
N ALA A 53 -8.47 5.78 10.35
CA ALA A 53 -7.94 7.03 9.80
C ALA A 53 -9.01 8.14 9.80
N LYS A 54 -10.25 7.79 9.40
CA LYS A 54 -11.38 8.72 9.41
C LYS A 54 -11.75 9.21 10.80
N GLN A 55 -11.75 8.33 11.83
CA GLN A 55 -11.99 8.72 13.21
C GLN A 55 -10.92 9.67 13.75
N MET A 56 -9.70 9.53 13.27
CA MET A 56 -8.58 10.40 13.64
C MET A 56 -8.47 11.65 12.77
N ASN A 57 -9.42 11.88 11.86
CA ASN A 57 -9.41 12.97 10.87
C ASN A 57 -8.15 13.01 10.00
N ILE A 58 -7.59 11.84 9.66
CA ILE A 58 -6.43 11.73 8.79
C ILE A 58 -6.91 11.34 7.39
N PRO A 59 -6.53 12.06 6.34
CA PRO A 59 -6.88 11.73 4.97
C PRO A 59 -6.32 10.36 4.56
N VAL A 60 -7.13 9.55 3.87
CA VAL A 60 -6.65 8.37 3.18
C VAL A 60 -6.35 8.76 1.73
N LEU A 61 -5.08 8.80 1.38
CA LEU A 61 -4.58 9.24 0.07
C LEU A 61 -4.92 8.22 -1.02
N GLY A 62 -4.96 6.95 -0.65
CA GLY A 62 -5.36 5.88 -1.55
C GLY A 62 -4.97 4.50 -1.05
N ILE A 63 -5.18 3.52 -1.92
CA ILE A 63 -4.93 2.11 -1.66
C ILE A 63 -3.93 1.58 -2.68
N VAL A 64 -2.94 0.83 -2.23
CA VAL A 64 -2.01 0.06 -3.07
C VAL A 64 -2.27 -1.42 -2.85
N GLU A 65 -2.55 -2.16 -3.91
CA GLU A 65 -2.65 -3.61 -3.85
C GLU A 65 -1.32 -4.25 -4.24
N ASN A 66 -0.66 -4.88 -3.28
CA ASN A 66 0.55 -5.67 -3.51
C ASN A 66 0.20 -7.14 -3.77
N TYR A 67 1.06 -7.88 -4.45
CA TYR A 67 0.85 -9.27 -4.84
C TYR A 67 -0.41 -9.48 -5.71
N SER A 68 -0.76 -8.48 -6.50
CA SER A 68 -1.97 -8.46 -7.32
C SER A 68 -1.96 -9.57 -8.38
N TYR A 69 -0.81 -9.85 -8.94
CA TYR A 69 -0.59 -10.87 -9.96
C TYR A 69 0.89 -11.29 -10.04
N VAL A 70 1.16 -12.35 -10.77
CA VAL A 70 2.51 -12.74 -11.22
C VAL A 70 2.56 -12.63 -12.73
N LYS A 71 3.59 -12.01 -13.27
CA LYS A 71 3.80 -11.94 -14.71
C LYS A 71 4.63 -13.13 -15.18
N CYS A 72 4.09 -13.92 -16.10
CA CYS A 72 4.82 -15.04 -16.68
C CYS A 72 6.06 -14.53 -17.43
N PRO A 73 7.26 -15.02 -17.13
CA PRO A 73 8.50 -14.56 -17.76
C PRO A 73 8.56 -14.93 -19.26
N ASP A 74 7.90 -16.00 -19.68
CA ASP A 74 7.96 -16.49 -21.05
C ASP A 74 6.98 -15.79 -22.00
N CYS A 75 5.75 -15.53 -21.55
CA CYS A 75 4.68 -15.00 -22.42
C CYS A 75 4.07 -13.69 -21.93
N GLY A 76 4.48 -13.18 -20.78
CA GLY A 76 3.98 -11.92 -20.22
C GLY A 76 2.54 -11.99 -19.68
N LYS A 77 1.89 -13.16 -19.69
CA LYS A 77 0.54 -13.34 -19.17
C LYS A 77 0.49 -13.08 -17.67
N GLU A 78 -0.49 -12.32 -17.23
CA GLU A 78 -0.76 -12.11 -15.81
C GLU A 78 -1.50 -13.32 -15.21
N ILE A 79 -1.00 -13.81 -14.11
CA ILE A 79 -1.55 -14.94 -13.35
C ILE A 79 -1.98 -14.42 -11.99
N LYS A 80 -3.26 -14.47 -11.71
CA LYS A 80 -3.85 -14.02 -10.43
C LYS A 80 -3.75 -15.16 -9.41
N VAL A 81 -2.63 -15.23 -8.70
CA VAL A 81 -2.29 -16.32 -7.77
C VAL A 81 -3.27 -16.38 -6.60
N PHE A 82 -3.79 -15.26 -6.16
CA PHE A 82 -4.72 -15.15 -5.02
C PHE A 82 -6.19 -14.97 -5.46
N GLY A 83 -6.51 -15.22 -6.73
CA GLY A 83 -7.85 -15.02 -7.28
C GLY A 83 -8.10 -13.62 -7.82
N GLU A 84 -9.38 -13.33 -8.10
CA GLU A 84 -9.78 -12.01 -8.58
C GLU A 84 -9.73 -10.99 -7.45
N SER A 85 -9.21 -9.81 -7.77
CA SER A 85 -9.17 -8.71 -6.83
C SER A 85 -10.50 -7.96 -6.82
N HIS A 86 -10.98 -7.62 -5.62
CA HIS A 86 -12.13 -6.76 -5.40
C HIS A 86 -11.75 -5.35 -4.94
N ILE A 87 -10.47 -4.99 -5.07
CA ILE A 87 -9.98 -3.71 -4.52
C ILE A 87 -10.62 -2.49 -5.18
N ASP A 88 -10.93 -2.58 -6.48
CA ASP A 88 -11.59 -1.48 -7.19
C ASP A 88 -13.00 -1.20 -6.65
N GLU A 89 -13.76 -2.26 -6.31
CA GLU A 89 -15.09 -2.15 -5.71
C GLU A 89 -14.99 -1.53 -4.30
N ILE A 90 -14.02 -1.99 -3.50
CA ILE A 90 -13.80 -1.48 -2.14
C ILE A 90 -13.38 -0.02 -2.17
N ALA A 91 -12.47 0.34 -3.07
CA ALA A 91 -11.98 1.70 -3.23
C ALA A 91 -13.13 2.64 -3.66
N ALA A 92 -13.99 2.19 -4.56
CA ALA A 92 -15.19 2.92 -4.97
C ALA A 92 -16.17 3.11 -3.80
N ASP A 93 -16.45 2.05 -3.02
CA ASP A 93 -17.31 2.11 -1.83
C ASP A 93 -16.78 3.12 -0.79
N LEU A 94 -15.47 3.21 -0.63
CA LEU A 94 -14.82 4.10 0.32
C LEU A 94 -14.54 5.50 -0.26
N SER A 95 -14.76 5.69 -1.56
CA SER A 95 -14.43 6.92 -2.29
C SER A 95 -12.95 7.29 -2.19
N VAL A 96 -12.07 6.30 -2.29
CA VAL A 96 -10.60 6.44 -2.30
C VAL A 96 -10.03 5.91 -3.60
N PRO A 97 -8.97 6.52 -4.16
CA PRO A 97 -8.35 6.00 -5.37
C PRO A 97 -7.55 4.72 -5.11
N VAL A 98 -7.48 3.84 -6.11
CA VAL A 98 -6.45 2.79 -6.19
C VAL A 98 -5.23 3.41 -6.84
N LEU A 99 -4.15 3.54 -6.08
CA LEU A 99 -2.91 4.19 -6.51
C LEU A 99 -2.06 3.28 -7.40
N GLY A 100 -2.18 1.98 -7.22
CA GLY A 100 -1.50 1.01 -8.05
C GLY A 100 -1.76 -0.44 -7.63
N LYS A 101 -1.49 -1.34 -8.57
CA LYS A 101 -1.53 -2.79 -8.38
C LYS A 101 -0.17 -3.35 -8.72
N MET A 102 0.55 -3.81 -7.70
CA MET A 102 1.91 -4.29 -7.83
C MET A 102 1.93 -5.81 -8.00
N PRO A 103 2.70 -6.34 -8.93
CA PRO A 103 2.91 -7.77 -9.05
C PRO A 103 3.75 -8.32 -7.91
N LEU A 104 3.70 -9.63 -7.73
CA LEU A 104 4.74 -10.35 -7.03
C LEU A 104 5.95 -10.41 -7.96
N ASP A 105 6.94 -9.57 -7.70
CA ASP A 105 8.14 -9.42 -8.54
C ASP A 105 9.39 -9.88 -7.77
N PRO A 106 9.99 -11.03 -8.15
CA PRO A 106 11.20 -11.52 -7.51
C PRO A 106 12.39 -10.57 -7.67
N ALA A 107 12.44 -9.74 -8.72
CA ALA A 107 13.52 -8.80 -8.93
C ALA A 107 13.55 -7.72 -7.85
N ILE A 108 12.39 -7.23 -7.41
CA ILE A 108 12.29 -6.28 -6.30
C ILE A 108 12.82 -6.92 -5.00
N ALA A 109 12.45 -8.17 -4.72
CA ALA A 109 12.93 -8.88 -3.54
C ALA A 109 14.45 -9.03 -3.56
N GLN A 110 15.03 -9.39 -4.70
CA GLN A 110 16.48 -9.48 -4.86
C GLN A 110 17.18 -8.14 -4.65
N MET A 111 16.65 -7.04 -5.19
CA MET A 111 17.21 -5.70 -4.98
C MET A 111 17.21 -5.29 -3.51
N VAL A 112 16.20 -5.70 -2.75
CA VAL A 112 16.16 -5.47 -1.29
C VAL A 112 17.30 -6.25 -0.59
N GLU A 113 17.52 -7.53 -0.95
CA GLU A 113 18.58 -8.34 -0.39
C GLU A 113 19.98 -7.80 -0.75
N GLU A 114 20.12 -7.20 -1.93
CA GLU A 114 21.36 -6.58 -2.38
C GLU A 114 21.59 -5.14 -1.87
N GLU A 115 20.71 -4.63 -1.03
CA GLU A 115 20.70 -3.23 -0.53
C GLU A 115 20.63 -2.16 -1.63
N LYS A 116 20.07 -2.52 -2.80
CA LYS A 116 19.93 -1.66 -3.98
C LYS A 116 18.49 -1.20 -4.24
N PHE A 117 17.62 -1.33 -3.27
CA PHE A 117 16.20 -0.99 -3.46
C PHE A 117 15.99 0.48 -3.87
N SER A 118 16.85 1.40 -3.44
CA SER A 118 16.80 2.80 -3.86
C SER A 118 17.03 3.04 -5.35
N GLU A 119 17.58 2.05 -6.06
CA GLU A 119 17.82 2.08 -7.51
C GLU A 119 16.66 1.42 -8.29
N ALA A 120 15.68 0.85 -7.59
CA ALA A 120 14.57 0.15 -8.22
C ALA A 120 13.64 1.14 -8.92
N GLU A 121 13.40 0.91 -10.20
CA GLU A 121 12.32 1.56 -10.92
C GLU A 121 10.99 0.88 -10.58
N ASN A 122 9.98 1.67 -10.23
CA ASN A 122 8.66 1.14 -9.90
C ASN A 122 7.60 1.74 -10.84
N PRO A 123 7.36 1.13 -12.00
CA PRO A 123 6.38 1.62 -12.96
C PRO A 123 4.91 1.42 -12.49
N TYR A 124 4.70 0.67 -11.43
CA TYR A 124 3.36 0.32 -10.95
C TYR A 124 2.68 1.44 -10.16
N LEU A 125 3.44 2.46 -9.74
CA LEU A 125 2.97 3.61 -8.97
C LEU A 125 3.21 4.94 -9.71
N GLU A 126 3.43 4.93 -11.02
CA GLU A 126 3.75 6.13 -11.83
C GLU A 126 2.63 7.18 -11.84
N GLY A 127 1.48 6.97 -11.40
CA GLY A 127 0.41 7.96 -11.31
C GLY A 127 0.21 8.55 -9.91
N PHE A 128 1.09 8.17 -8.98
CA PHE A 128 0.97 8.62 -7.60
C PHE A 128 1.78 9.90 -7.37
N GLU A 129 1.07 10.98 -7.10
CA GLU A 129 1.63 12.26 -6.66
C GLU A 129 1.17 12.52 -5.22
N LEU A 130 2.10 12.91 -4.36
CA LEU A 130 1.86 13.32 -2.97
C LEU A 130 1.56 14.81 -2.89
#